data_948ae2ca0199477c3f9ffc0805ad3598
#
_entry.id   948ae2ca0199477c3f9ffc0805ad3598
#
_cell.length_a   1.000
_cell.length_b   1.000
_cell.length_c   1.000
_cell.angle_alpha   90.00
_cell.angle_beta   90.00
_cell.angle_gamma   90.00
#
_symmetry.space_group_name_H-M   'P 1'
#
loop_
_entity.id
_entity.type
_entity.pdbx_description
1 polymer ?
#
loop_
_entity_poly.entity_id
_entity_poly.type
_entity_poly.pdbx_seq_one_letter_code
_entity_poly.pdbx_strand_id
1 'polypeptide(L)'
;MKRGLLPIALAAALAGGAMGAGRDAVETRICASLEEASRGSPGPVLLVFFSTDCPICYDDLFESRYLVDKGRWPVSVVGVFSGPRDDLKAFLEKYAWTLPVVLDRRKVLFKKYKVDAVPFKALLLGTEAVYRDDPYVGPDGRREELKRCLTQLFYR
;
A
#
# COMPACT_ATOMS: atom_id res chain seq x y z
N MET A 1 30.68 60.16 26.78
CA MET A 1 30.32 58.81 27.28
C MET A 1 28.80 58.75 27.38
N LYS A 2 28.10 58.17 26.39
CA LYS A 2 26.65 57.88 26.44
C LYS A 2 26.44 56.49 25.87
N ARG A 3 26.11 55.55 26.76
CA ARG A 3 25.77 54.15 26.44
C ARG A 3 24.31 54.10 25.99
N GLY A 4 24.06 53.77 24.71
CA GLY A 4 22.73 53.49 24.18
C GLY A 4 22.39 52.03 24.40
N LEU A 5 21.32 51.77 25.16
CA LEU A 5 20.71 50.45 25.26
C LEU A 5 19.81 50.19 24.03
N LEU A 6 20.08 49.14 23.29
CA LEU A 6 19.14 48.61 22.29
C LEU A 6 18.11 47.69 22.96
N PRO A 7 16.82 47.80 22.64
CA PRO A 7 15.81 46.86 23.10
C PRO A 7 15.86 45.58 22.26
N ILE A 8 15.96 44.44 22.97
CA ILE A 8 15.80 43.11 22.37
C ILE A 8 14.31 42.89 22.13
N ALA A 9 13.92 42.89 20.86
CA ALA A 9 12.57 42.50 20.44
C ALA A 9 12.47 40.96 20.46
N LEU A 10 11.73 40.44 21.44
CA LEU A 10 11.39 39.01 21.57
C LEU A 10 10.29 38.67 20.54
N ALA A 11 10.66 38.09 19.40
CA ALA A 11 9.72 37.58 18.41
C ALA A 11 9.19 36.24 18.89
N ALA A 12 7.95 36.21 19.40
CA ALA A 12 7.20 34.99 19.66
C ALA A 12 6.76 34.39 18.33
N ALA A 13 7.47 33.37 17.85
CA ALA A 13 7.03 32.55 16.73
C ALA A 13 5.93 31.59 17.23
N LEU A 14 4.69 31.90 16.85
CA LEU A 14 3.53 31.05 17.06
C LEU A 14 3.70 29.77 16.22
N ALA A 15 3.88 28.65 16.89
CA ALA A 15 3.82 27.31 16.32
C ALA A 15 2.37 26.98 15.95
N GLY A 16 1.97 27.33 14.74
CA GLY A 16 0.72 26.92 14.13
C GLY A 16 1.02 26.12 12.89
N GLY A 17 0.78 24.80 12.89
CA GLY A 17 0.87 24.06 11.65
C GLY A 17 1.18 22.56 11.72
N ALA A 18 0.60 21.82 12.68
CA ALA A 18 0.83 20.38 12.73
C ALA A 18 -0.40 19.51 12.36
N MET A 19 -1.48 20.08 11.82
CA MET A 19 -2.72 19.32 11.53
C MET A 19 -2.96 18.98 10.05
N GLY A 20 -2.11 19.43 9.12
CA GLY A 20 -2.27 19.17 7.68
C GLY A 20 -1.52 17.96 7.16
N ALA A 21 -0.38 17.63 7.73
CA ALA A 21 0.56 16.64 7.18
C ALA A 21 0.02 15.20 7.09
N GLY A 22 -0.93 14.81 7.93
CA GLY A 22 -1.50 13.46 7.93
C GLY A 22 -2.47 13.21 6.77
N ARG A 23 -3.30 14.18 6.43
CA ARG A 23 -4.32 14.07 5.37
C ARG A 23 -3.69 14.05 3.98
N ASP A 24 -2.72 14.92 3.76
CA ASP A 24 -1.99 14.97 2.49
C ASP A 24 -1.19 13.68 2.24
N ALA A 25 -0.62 13.11 3.31
CA ALA A 25 0.13 11.85 3.22
C ALA A 25 -0.75 10.64 2.87
N VAL A 26 -2.02 10.60 3.29
CA VAL A 26 -2.97 9.54 2.91
C VAL A 26 -3.43 9.74 1.47
N GLU A 27 -3.72 10.98 1.07
CA GLU A 27 -4.18 11.30 -0.29
C GLU A 27 -3.14 10.91 -1.35
N THR A 28 -1.85 11.11 -1.09
CA THR A 28 -0.76 10.74 -2.00
C THR A 28 -0.57 9.24 -2.18
N ARG A 29 -1.21 8.41 -1.37
CA ARG A 29 -1.15 6.94 -1.47
C ARG A 29 -2.29 6.34 -2.29
N ILE A 30 -3.36 7.10 -2.53
CA ILE A 30 -4.48 6.65 -3.33
C ILE A 30 -4.20 6.97 -4.79
N CYS A 31 -3.84 5.93 -5.55
CA CYS A 31 -3.46 6.00 -6.94
C CYS A 31 -4.66 5.73 -7.86
N ALA A 32 -4.69 6.39 -9.02
CA ALA A 32 -5.73 6.17 -10.02
C ALA A 32 -5.45 4.95 -10.90
N SER A 33 -4.21 4.50 -10.97
CA SER A 33 -3.78 3.38 -11.82
C SER A 33 -2.65 2.57 -11.18
N LEU A 34 -2.46 1.35 -11.69
CA LEU A 34 -1.34 0.50 -11.29
C LEU A 34 0.01 1.10 -11.69
N GLU A 35 0.07 1.76 -12.85
CA GLU A 35 1.27 2.43 -13.32
C GLU A 35 1.70 3.54 -12.35
N GLU A 36 0.74 4.33 -11.86
CA GLU A 36 0.99 5.35 -10.85
C GLU A 36 1.48 4.73 -9.54
N ALA A 37 0.82 3.67 -9.07
CA ALA A 37 1.14 2.98 -7.82
C ALA A 37 2.52 2.30 -7.83
N SER A 38 2.97 1.83 -8.99
CA SER A 38 4.27 1.17 -9.18
C SER A 38 5.38 2.10 -9.68
N ARG A 39 5.11 3.41 -9.79
CA ARG A 39 6.08 4.39 -10.30
C ARG A 39 7.37 4.38 -9.47
N GLY A 40 8.49 4.21 -10.17
CA GLY A 40 9.81 4.16 -9.55
C GLY A 40 10.22 2.77 -9.03
N SER A 41 9.40 1.74 -9.23
CA SER A 41 9.71 0.36 -8.88
C SER A 41 9.92 -0.48 -10.14
N PRO A 42 11.17 -0.77 -10.52
CA PRO A 42 11.47 -1.55 -11.73
C PRO A 42 11.24 -3.06 -11.55
N GLY A 43 10.92 -3.51 -10.34
CA GLY A 43 10.76 -4.92 -9.98
C GLY A 43 9.34 -5.45 -10.10
N PRO A 44 9.13 -6.72 -9.71
CA PRO A 44 7.79 -7.32 -9.63
C PRO A 44 6.87 -6.55 -8.68
N VAL A 45 5.56 -6.66 -8.93
CA VAL A 45 4.52 -6.01 -8.13
C VAL A 45 3.59 -7.06 -7.55
N LEU A 46 3.47 -7.09 -6.23
CA LEU A 46 2.48 -7.90 -5.52
C LEU A 46 1.21 -7.08 -5.32
N LEU A 47 0.16 -7.43 -6.05
CA LEU A 47 -1.17 -6.88 -5.87
C LEU A 47 -1.88 -7.62 -4.75
N VAL A 48 -2.46 -6.86 -3.81
CA VAL A 48 -3.30 -7.39 -2.75
C VAL A 48 -4.69 -6.75 -2.86
N PHE A 49 -5.65 -7.51 -3.32
CA PHE A 49 -7.04 -7.09 -3.46
C PHE A 49 -7.76 -7.23 -2.12
N PHE A 50 -8.44 -6.18 -1.70
CA PHE A 50 -9.09 -6.12 -0.39
C PHE A 50 -10.39 -5.32 -0.38
N SER A 51 -11.15 -5.45 0.70
CA SER A 51 -12.31 -4.62 1.03
C SER A 51 -12.15 -4.07 2.44
N THR A 52 -12.70 -2.89 2.70
CA THR A 52 -12.72 -2.27 4.03
C THR A 52 -13.66 -2.97 5.00
N ASP A 53 -14.62 -3.73 4.48
CA ASP A 53 -15.60 -4.51 5.26
C ASP A 53 -15.10 -5.94 5.56
N CYS A 54 -13.93 -6.29 5.10
CA CYS A 54 -13.36 -7.63 5.22
C CYS A 54 -12.39 -7.68 6.42
N PRO A 55 -12.75 -8.32 7.54
CA PRO A 55 -11.94 -8.32 8.76
C PRO A 55 -10.54 -8.92 8.57
N ILE A 56 -10.43 -9.97 7.74
CA ILE A 56 -9.18 -10.68 7.47
C ILE A 56 -8.31 -10.00 6.40
N CYS A 57 -8.85 -9.03 5.66
CA CYS A 57 -8.11 -8.36 4.60
C CYS A 57 -6.97 -7.49 5.11
N TYR A 58 -7.15 -6.90 6.30
CA TYR A 58 -6.08 -6.13 6.93
C TYR A 58 -4.87 -7.01 7.27
N ASP A 59 -5.15 -8.15 7.91
CA ASP A 59 -4.10 -9.10 8.29
C ASP A 59 -3.34 -9.59 7.06
N ASP A 60 -4.05 -9.93 5.99
CA ASP A 60 -3.46 -10.41 4.74
C ASP A 60 -2.62 -9.33 4.02
N LEU A 61 -3.07 -8.06 4.05
CA LEU A 61 -2.29 -6.90 3.58
C LEU A 61 -0.98 -6.74 4.36
N PHE A 62 -1.08 -6.80 5.69
CA PHE A 62 0.07 -6.65 6.59
C PHE A 62 1.04 -7.82 6.46
N GLU A 63 0.52 -9.06 6.43
CA GLU A 63 1.33 -10.26 6.22
C GLU A 63 2.05 -10.25 4.88
N SER A 64 1.38 -9.81 3.81
CA SER A 64 1.97 -9.72 2.47
C SER A 64 3.17 -8.75 2.46
N ARG A 65 3.01 -7.59 3.10
CA ARG A 65 4.11 -6.64 3.28
C ARG A 65 5.24 -7.23 4.11
N TYR A 66 4.90 -7.81 5.27
CA TYR A 66 5.89 -8.41 6.17
C TYR A 66 6.67 -9.53 5.49
N LEU A 67 5.99 -10.37 4.71
CA LEU A 67 6.63 -11.44 3.93
C LEU A 67 7.67 -10.90 2.97
N VAL A 68 7.33 -9.86 2.20
CA VAL A 68 8.23 -9.22 1.24
C VAL A 68 9.42 -8.57 1.96
N ASP A 69 9.17 -7.81 3.01
CA ASP A 69 10.20 -7.10 3.77
C ASP A 69 11.17 -8.08 4.46
N LYS A 70 10.64 -9.14 5.10
CA LYS A 70 11.43 -10.18 5.76
C LYS A 70 12.30 -10.96 4.78
N GLY A 71 11.77 -11.27 3.61
CA GLY A 71 12.51 -11.96 2.55
C GLY A 71 13.51 -11.07 1.83
N ARG A 72 13.47 -9.75 2.07
CA ARG A 72 14.25 -8.72 1.37
C ARG A 72 14.13 -8.81 -0.15
N TRP A 73 12.96 -9.24 -0.62
CA TRP A 73 12.71 -9.32 -2.05
C TRP A 73 12.44 -7.94 -2.63
N PRO A 74 13.01 -7.59 -3.79
CA PRO A 74 12.77 -6.31 -4.46
C PRO A 74 11.40 -6.30 -5.16
N VAL A 75 10.34 -6.42 -4.36
CA VAL A 75 8.94 -6.49 -4.79
C VAL A 75 8.18 -5.31 -4.20
N SER A 76 7.41 -4.62 -5.03
CA SER A 76 6.50 -3.57 -4.57
C SER A 76 5.16 -4.17 -4.19
N VAL A 77 4.69 -3.88 -2.97
CA VAL A 77 3.34 -4.29 -2.53
C VAL A 77 2.37 -3.14 -2.80
N VAL A 78 1.31 -3.43 -3.54
CA VAL A 78 0.27 -2.46 -3.93
C VAL A 78 -1.09 -3.02 -3.54
N GLY A 79 -1.84 -2.27 -2.72
CA GLY A 79 -3.23 -2.60 -2.45
C GLY A 79 -4.12 -2.28 -3.66
N VAL A 80 -5.18 -3.08 -3.84
CA VAL A 80 -6.22 -2.79 -4.86
C VAL A 80 -7.57 -2.83 -4.18
N PHE A 81 -8.25 -1.69 -4.19
CA PHE A 81 -9.54 -1.51 -3.54
C PHE A 81 -10.61 -1.05 -4.55
N SER A 82 -11.81 -1.61 -4.42
CA SER A 82 -12.96 -1.22 -5.23
C SER A 82 -14.14 -0.87 -4.34
N GLY A 83 -14.30 0.43 -4.08
CA GLY A 83 -15.36 0.97 -3.23
C GLY A 83 -15.28 2.49 -3.14
N PRO A 84 -16.04 3.10 -2.22
CA PRO A 84 -16.00 4.54 -1.99
C PRO A 84 -14.62 5.03 -1.56
N ARG A 85 -14.20 6.19 -2.08
CA ARG A 85 -12.91 6.79 -1.73
C ARG A 85 -12.78 7.12 -0.24
N ASP A 86 -13.89 7.56 0.36
CA ASP A 86 -13.90 7.97 1.77
C ASP A 86 -13.71 6.78 2.71
N ASP A 87 -14.28 5.61 2.37
CA ASP A 87 -14.05 4.36 3.12
C ASP A 87 -12.59 3.95 3.04
N LEU A 88 -11.97 4.07 1.85
CA LEU A 88 -10.55 3.81 1.69
C LEU A 88 -9.70 4.77 2.53
N LYS A 89 -10.01 6.07 2.52
CA LYS A 89 -9.29 7.05 3.34
C LYS A 89 -9.36 6.71 4.82
N ALA A 90 -10.57 6.44 5.32
CA ALA A 90 -10.78 6.06 6.72
C ALA A 90 -10.00 4.79 7.10
N PHE A 91 -9.94 3.81 6.20
CA PHE A 91 -9.16 2.59 6.38
C PHE A 91 -7.66 2.89 6.45
N LEU A 92 -7.13 3.66 5.51
CA LEU A 92 -5.69 4.00 5.46
C LEU A 92 -5.24 4.81 6.68
N GLU A 93 -6.10 5.72 7.16
CA GLU A 93 -5.86 6.50 8.39
C GLU A 93 -5.89 5.60 9.62
N LYS A 94 -6.94 4.78 9.77
CA LYS A 94 -7.12 3.88 10.93
C LYS A 94 -5.94 2.95 11.14
N TYR A 95 -5.39 2.41 10.06
CA TYR A 95 -4.33 1.41 10.12
C TYR A 95 -2.93 1.99 9.84
N ALA A 96 -2.80 3.31 9.73
CA ALA A 96 -1.55 4.00 9.39
C ALA A 96 -0.84 3.35 8.18
N TRP A 97 -1.62 2.96 7.17
CA TRP A 97 -1.12 2.26 5.99
C TRP A 97 -0.23 3.15 5.13
N THR A 98 0.96 2.67 4.78
CA THR A 98 1.99 3.49 4.13
C THR A 98 2.26 3.15 2.66
N LEU A 99 1.72 2.04 2.17
CA LEU A 99 1.94 1.59 0.79
C LEU A 99 0.89 2.17 -0.16
N PRO A 100 1.19 2.26 -1.47
CA PRO A 100 0.25 2.74 -2.45
C PRO A 100 -0.96 1.80 -2.58
N VAL A 101 -2.13 2.39 -2.84
CA VAL A 101 -3.37 1.67 -3.08
C VAL A 101 -4.02 2.20 -4.34
N VAL A 102 -4.33 1.32 -5.28
CA VAL A 102 -5.11 1.65 -6.48
C VAL A 102 -6.60 1.64 -6.13
N LEU A 103 -7.27 2.77 -6.38
CA LEU A 103 -8.71 2.88 -6.29
C LEU A 103 -9.36 2.43 -7.61
N ASP A 104 -9.67 1.13 -7.69
CA ASP A 104 -10.23 0.48 -8.89
C ASP A 104 -11.77 0.59 -8.93
N ARG A 105 -12.31 1.81 -9.04
CA ARG A 105 -13.76 2.07 -9.01
C ARG A 105 -14.56 1.26 -10.01
N ARG A 106 -13.98 0.98 -11.19
CA ARG A 106 -14.64 0.27 -12.29
C ARG A 106 -14.40 -1.23 -12.26
N LYS A 107 -13.69 -1.72 -11.25
CA LYS A 107 -13.28 -3.13 -11.14
C LYS A 107 -12.48 -3.63 -12.35
N VAL A 108 -11.67 -2.77 -12.96
CA VAL A 108 -10.85 -3.12 -14.14
C VAL A 108 -9.81 -4.16 -13.78
N LEU A 109 -9.08 -3.95 -12.66
CA LEU A 109 -8.09 -4.89 -12.16
C LEU A 109 -8.75 -6.14 -11.57
N PHE A 110 -9.84 -5.98 -10.82
CA PHE A 110 -10.63 -7.11 -10.33
C PHE A 110 -11.06 -8.04 -11.46
N LYS A 111 -11.61 -7.50 -12.55
CA LYS A 111 -12.01 -8.29 -13.74
C LYS A 111 -10.81 -8.88 -14.47
N LYS A 112 -9.76 -8.08 -14.70
CA LYS A 112 -8.54 -8.53 -15.39
C LYS A 112 -7.92 -9.74 -14.71
N TYR A 113 -7.86 -9.74 -13.37
CA TYR A 113 -7.27 -10.84 -12.59
C TYR A 113 -8.31 -11.83 -12.09
N LYS A 114 -9.59 -11.73 -12.51
CA LYS A 114 -10.70 -12.64 -12.16
C LYS A 114 -10.79 -12.81 -10.62
N VAL A 115 -10.85 -11.69 -9.93
CA VAL A 115 -10.95 -11.66 -8.46
C VAL A 115 -12.42 -11.71 -8.07
N ASP A 116 -12.87 -12.86 -7.59
CA ASP A 116 -14.27 -13.10 -7.18
C ASP A 116 -14.46 -12.92 -5.67
N ALA A 117 -13.40 -13.09 -4.90
CA ALA A 117 -13.41 -12.93 -3.44
C ALA A 117 -12.14 -12.26 -2.95
N VAL A 118 -12.22 -11.60 -1.79
CA VAL A 118 -11.08 -10.95 -1.11
C VAL A 118 -10.89 -11.55 0.29
N PRO A 119 -9.65 -11.59 0.82
CA PRO A 119 -8.41 -11.12 0.20
C PRO A 119 -7.93 -12.03 -0.95
N PHE A 120 -7.28 -11.44 -1.94
CA PHE A 120 -6.72 -12.14 -3.07
C PHE A 120 -5.40 -11.50 -3.48
N LYS A 121 -4.40 -12.31 -3.84
CA LYS A 121 -3.08 -11.83 -4.25
C LYS A 121 -2.73 -12.25 -5.68
N ALA A 122 -2.02 -11.38 -6.38
CA ALA A 122 -1.39 -11.69 -7.66
C ALA A 122 0.00 -11.06 -7.72
N LEU A 123 1.03 -11.84 -8.06
CA LEU A 123 2.39 -11.34 -8.28
C LEU A 123 2.60 -11.12 -9.76
N LEU A 124 2.97 -9.91 -10.13
CA LEU A 124 3.20 -9.49 -11.51
C LEU A 124 4.70 -9.38 -11.80
N LEU A 125 5.11 -9.90 -12.94
CA LEU A 125 6.39 -9.62 -13.56
C LEU A 125 6.12 -8.87 -14.86
N GLY A 126 6.34 -7.55 -14.86
CA GLY A 126 5.86 -6.67 -15.92
C GLY A 126 4.32 -6.67 -15.98
N THR A 127 3.75 -7.14 -17.07
CA THR A 127 2.30 -7.22 -17.29
C THR A 127 1.70 -8.60 -17.02
N GLU A 128 2.55 -9.61 -16.78
CA GLU A 128 2.17 -11.00 -16.61
C GLU A 128 2.02 -11.36 -15.13
N ALA A 129 0.95 -12.08 -14.80
CA ALA A 129 0.76 -12.63 -13.46
C ALA A 129 1.49 -13.98 -13.37
N VAL A 130 2.62 -14.00 -12.65
CA VAL A 130 3.44 -15.21 -12.42
C VAL A 130 2.96 -16.02 -11.20
N TYR A 131 2.15 -15.41 -10.35
CA TYR A 131 1.45 -16.06 -9.25
C TYR A 131 0.05 -15.48 -9.08
N ARG A 132 -0.88 -16.30 -8.66
CA ARG A 132 -2.23 -15.90 -8.25
C ARG A 132 -2.70 -16.81 -7.14
N ASP A 133 -3.42 -16.26 -6.16
CA ASP A 133 -4.07 -17.04 -5.14
C ASP A 133 -5.03 -18.08 -5.77
N ASP A 134 -4.95 -19.32 -5.28
CA ASP A 134 -5.94 -20.33 -5.58
C ASP A 134 -7.05 -20.26 -4.51
N PRO A 135 -8.31 -20.05 -4.92
CA PRO A 135 -9.43 -19.95 -3.97
C PRO A 135 -9.69 -21.26 -3.20
N TYR A 136 -9.19 -22.39 -3.70
CA TYR A 136 -9.35 -23.70 -3.06
C TYR A 136 -8.24 -24.02 -2.04
N VAL A 137 -7.19 -23.18 -1.98
CA VAL A 137 -6.09 -23.31 -1.03
C VAL A 137 -6.32 -22.38 0.15
N GLY A 138 -6.18 -22.89 1.36
CA GLY A 138 -6.32 -22.09 2.58
C GLY A 138 -5.23 -20.99 2.72
N PRO A 139 -5.43 -20.02 3.65
CA PRO A 139 -4.52 -18.87 3.79
C PRO A 139 -3.06 -19.26 3.96
N ASP A 140 -2.76 -20.24 4.81
CA ASP A 140 -1.38 -20.71 5.04
C ASP A 140 -0.76 -21.32 3.79
N GLY A 141 -1.52 -22.14 3.05
CA GLY A 141 -1.08 -22.74 1.80
C GLY A 141 -0.76 -21.67 0.76
N ARG A 142 -1.65 -20.69 0.57
CA ARG A 142 -1.43 -19.56 -0.34
C ARG A 142 -0.17 -18.76 0.02
N ARG A 143 0.06 -18.54 1.31
CA ARG A 143 1.28 -17.86 1.79
C ARG A 143 2.55 -18.64 1.45
N GLU A 144 2.56 -19.94 1.67
CA GLU A 144 3.72 -20.80 1.34
C GLU A 144 3.95 -20.91 -0.18
N GLU A 145 2.89 -20.95 -0.98
CA GLU A 145 2.99 -20.92 -2.45
C GLU A 145 3.57 -19.60 -2.96
N LEU A 146 3.09 -18.46 -2.45
CA LEU A 146 3.63 -17.15 -2.78
C LEU A 146 5.11 -17.05 -2.41
N LYS A 147 5.48 -17.50 -1.21
CA LYS A 147 6.87 -17.52 -0.74
C LYS A 147 7.75 -18.41 -1.64
N ARG A 148 7.27 -19.57 -2.06
CA ARG A 148 7.97 -20.45 -2.99
C ARG A 148 8.18 -19.78 -4.34
N CYS A 149 7.16 -19.11 -4.87
CA CYS A 149 7.23 -18.36 -6.13
C CYS A 149 8.28 -17.23 -6.04
N LEU A 150 8.26 -16.43 -4.97
CA LEU A 150 9.24 -15.38 -4.73
C LEU A 150 10.66 -15.94 -4.62
N THR A 151 10.83 -17.04 -3.89
CA THR A 151 12.13 -17.71 -3.75
C THR A 151 12.65 -18.17 -5.11
N GLN A 152 11.81 -18.80 -5.91
CA GLN A 152 12.19 -19.25 -7.25
C GLN A 152 12.52 -18.09 -8.20
N LEU A 153 11.86 -16.95 -8.04
CA LEU A 153 12.09 -15.79 -8.89
C LEU A 153 13.44 -15.10 -8.61
N PHE A 154 13.88 -15.09 -7.36
CA PHE A 154 15.04 -14.30 -6.95
C PHE A 154 16.28 -15.11 -6.53
N TYR A 155 16.15 -16.40 -6.27
CA TYR A 155 17.25 -17.25 -5.80
C TYR A 155 17.51 -18.47 -6.74
N ARG A 156 17.37 -18.21 -8.03
CA ARG A 156 17.81 -19.16 -9.07
C ARG A 156 19.31 -19.14 -9.25
#